data_1e5452135686b0211fee3895ce5ddc27
#
_entry.id   1e5452135686b0211fee3895ce5ddc27
#
_cell.length_a   1.000
_cell.length_b   1.000
_cell.length_c   1.000
_cell.angle_alpha   90.00
_cell.angle_beta   90.00
_cell.angle_gamma   90.00
#
_symmetry.space_group_name_H-M   'P 1'
#
loop_
_entity.id
_entity.type
_entity.pdbx_description
1 polymer ?
#
loop_
_entity_poly.entity_id
_entity_poly.type
_entity_poly.pdbx_seq_one_letter_code
_entity_poly.pdbx_strand_id
1 'polypeptide(L)'
;MKNILFLFAITLAIISCKQEGCTYADANNYDPAAEKDDGSCDYTDLTPEPDPREVYTGSYLVKDSAFLDNSFYEIQDYTLLVTYENTISDTLYFKNLWNDGATYLVVLTGNSFSMPSQQVSGPYYASGSGSIINGAIEYTTSGDVYLNKGKGEKQ
;
A
#
# COMPACT_ATOMS: atom_id res chain seq x y z
N MET A 1 82.38 -16.17 8.00
CA MET A 1 81.16 -15.83 8.75
C MET A 1 80.66 -14.45 8.33
N LYS A 2 80.31 -14.27 7.05
CA LYS A 2 79.97 -12.94 6.51
C LYS A 2 78.68 -12.94 5.63
N ASN A 3 77.99 -14.09 5.51
CA ASN A 3 76.89 -14.27 4.55
C ASN A 3 75.47 -14.57 5.19
N ILE A 4 75.34 -14.43 6.51
CA ILE A 4 74.06 -14.75 7.22
C ILE A 4 73.17 -13.50 7.49
N LEU A 5 73.75 -12.30 7.30
CA LEU A 5 73.01 -11.04 7.62
C LEU A 5 72.21 -10.48 6.45
N PHE A 6 72.19 -11.12 5.28
CA PHE A 6 71.45 -10.58 4.10
C PHE A 6 70.15 -11.28 3.78
N LEU A 7 69.79 -12.30 4.59
CA LEU A 7 68.55 -13.07 4.38
C LEU A 7 67.39 -12.68 5.28
N PHE A 8 67.52 -11.61 6.10
CA PHE A 8 66.48 -11.22 7.07
C PHE A 8 65.75 -9.91 6.72
N ALA A 9 65.99 -9.34 5.55
CA ALA A 9 65.39 -8.04 5.15
C ALA A 9 64.34 -8.15 4.02
N ILE A 10 63.86 -9.37 3.68
CA ILE A 10 62.86 -9.55 2.58
C ILE A 10 61.47 -9.99 3.12
N THR A 11 61.26 -10.02 4.40
CA THR A 11 59.95 -10.33 4.95
C THR A 11 59.39 -9.11 5.65
N LEU A 12 58.50 -8.41 5.07
CA LEU A 12 57.33 -7.66 5.55
C LEU A 12 57.00 -6.44 4.68
N ALA A 13 56.77 -6.66 3.40
CA ALA A 13 55.87 -5.77 2.67
C ALA A 13 54.57 -6.56 2.40
N ILE A 14 53.87 -6.93 3.47
CA ILE A 14 52.44 -7.21 3.37
C ILE A 14 51.81 -5.83 3.16
N ILE A 15 51.70 -5.42 1.91
CA ILE A 15 50.82 -4.30 1.54
C ILE A 15 49.44 -4.78 1.91
N SER A 16 48.91 -4.32 3.04
CA SER A 16 47.50 -4.44 3.39
C SER A 16 46.75 -3.67 2.32
N CYS A 17 46.44 -4.35 1.22
CA CYS A 17 45.51 -3.84 0.25
C CYS A 17 44.12 -3.89 0.94
N LYS A 18 43.57 -2.74 1.34
CA LYS A 18 42.23 -2.67 1.81
C LYS A 18 41.32 -3.11 0.68
N GLN A 19 40.46 -4.07 0.96
CA GLN A 19 39.46 -4.50 -0.01
C GLN A 19 38.51 -3.36 -0.29
N GLU A 20 38.44 -2.93 -1.53
CA GLU A 20 37.48 -1.92 -1.99
C GLU A 20 36.20 -2.60 -2.48
N GLY A 21 35.06 -2.00 -2.24
CA GLY A 21 33.72 -2.49 -2.63
C GLY A 21 32.63 -1.66 -1.96
N CYS A 22 31.37 -2.02 -2.21
CA CYS A 22 30.26 -1.33 -1.58
C CYS A 22 30.16 -1.62 -0.08
N THR A 23 30.24 -0.58 0.77
CA THR A 23 30.20 -0.70 2.24
C THR A 23 28.82 -0.38 2.84
N TYR A 24 27.82 -0.04 2.03
CA TYR A 24 26.47 0.27 2.50
C TYR A 24 25.62 -0.99 2.52
N ALA A 25 25.13 -1.37 3.72
CA ALA A 25 24.41 -2.62 3.96
C ALA A 25 23.05 -2.72 3.27
N ASP A 26 22.50 -1.59 2.83
CA ASP A 26 21.25 -1.45 2.09
C ASP A 26 21.41 -1.47 0.56
N ALA A 27 22.65 -1.58 0.06
CA ALA A 27 22.92 -1.74 -1.36
C ALA A 27 22.79 -3.21 -1.79
N ASN A 28 22.34 -3.44 -3.03
CA ASN A 28 22.20 -4.79 -3.62
C ASN A 28 23.50 -5.55 -3.72
N ASN A 29 24.61 -4.84 -3.91
CA ASN A 29 25.96 -5.37 -4.04
C ASN A 29 26.85 -5.10 -2.81
N TYR A 30 26.24 -5.01 -1.62
CA TYR A 30 26.96 -4.87 -0.36
C TYR A 30 28.02 -5.97 -0.21
N ASP A 31 29.27 -5.59 0.04
CA ASP A 31 30.36 -6.50 0.35
C ASP A 31 30.77 -6.34 1.84
N PRO A 32 30.41 -7.30 2.72
CA PRO A 32 30.79 -7.23 4.13
C PRO A 32 32.30 -7.35 4.38
N ALA A 33 33.10 -7.70 3.37
CA ALA A 33 34.56 -7.75 3.46
C ALA A 33 35.21 -6.44 2.99
N ALA A 34 34.47 -5.52 2.36
CA ALA A 34 35.02 -4.25 1.93
C ALA A 34 35.34 -3.36 3.14
N GLU A 35 36.60 -2.85 3.16
CA GLU A 35 37.05 -1.89 4.17
C GLU A 35 37.00 -0.44 3.67
N LYS A 36 36.77 -0.22 2.38
CA LYS A 36 36.70 1.08 1.76
C LYS A 36 35.66 1.07 0.63
N ASP A 37 34.76 2.04 0.70
CA ASP A 37 33.77 2.28 -0.36
C ASP A 37 34.48 2.73 -1.64
N ASP A 38 34.18 2.07 -2.76
CA ASP A 38 34.71 2.35 -4.09
C ASP A 38 33.69 3.11 -4.97
N GLY A 39 32.51 3.45 -4.42
CA GLY A 39 31.43 4.13 -5.12
C GLY A 39 30.62 3.20 -6.05
N SER A 40 30.79 1.87 -5.95
CA SER A 40 30.10 0.89 -6.79
C SER A 40 28.72 0.48 -6.28
N CYS A 41 28.25 1.08 -5.16
CA CYS A 41 26.98 0.69 -4.56
C CYS A 41 25.80 0.80 -5.55
N ASP A 42 25.07 -0.30 -5.69
CA ASP A 42 23.92 -0.41 -6.57
C ASP A 42 22.61 -0.45 -5.75
N TYR A 43 21.69 0.47 -6.06
CA TYR A 43 20.37 0.61 -5.43
C TYR A 43 19.23 0.45 -6.44
N THR A 44 19.50 -0.13 -7.62
CA THR A 44 18.54 -0.17 -8.73
C THR A 44 17.25 -0.92 -8.40
N ASP A 45 17.28 -1.86 -7.44
CA ASP A 45 16.12 -2.65 -7.03
C ASP A 45 15.44 -2.12 -5.74
N LEU A 46 15.91 -0.98 -5.20
CA LEU A 46 15.33 -0.37 -3.99
C LEU A 46 14.13 0.54 -4.29
N THR A 47 13.50 0.42 -5.45
CA THR A 47 12.19 1.04 -5.67
C THR A 47 11.20 0.37 -4.72
N PRO A 48 10.51 1.14 -3.84
CA PRO A 48 9.46 0.58 -3.00
C PRO A 48 8.48 -0.20 -3.87
N GLU A 49 8.16 -1.44 -3.48
CA GLU A 49 7.09 -2.17 -4.14
C GLU A 49 5.80 -1.33 -4.07
N PRO A 50 5.08 -1.15 -5.19
CA PRO A 50 3.84 -0.38 -5.17
C PRO A 50 2.87 -0.94 -4.14
N ASP A 51 2.22 -0.06 -3.39
CA ASP A 51 1.21 -0.50 -2.41
C ASP A 51 0.12 -1.30 -3.15
N PRO A 52 -0.17 -2.55 -2.75
CA PRO A 52 -1.15 -3.40 -3.43
C PRO A 52 -2.57 -2.80 -3.44
N ARG A 53 -2.85 -1.81 -2.57
CA ARG A 53 -4.13 -1.08 -2.55
C ARG A 53 -4.25 -0.05 -3.67
N GLU A 54 -3.15 0.35 -4.29
CA GLU A 54 -3.14 1.39 -5.32
C GLU A 54 -4.06 1.05 -6.50
N VAL A 55 -4.17 -0.23 -6.84
CA VAL A 55 -5.05 -0.69 -7.94
C VAL A 55 -6.54 -0.42 -7.67
N TYR A 56 -6.92 -0.30 -6.40
CA TYR A 56 -8.31 -0.04 -5.97
C TYR A 56 -8.62 1.45 -5.83
N THR A 57 -7.61 2.33 -5.77
CA THR A 57 -7.83 3.77 -5.56
C THR A 57 -8.29 4.47 -6.83
N GLY A 58 -8.96 5.59 -6.66
CA GLY A 58 -9.44 6.44 -7.74
C GLY A 58 -10.90 6.83 -7.60
N SER A 59 -11.40 7.49 -8.62
CA SER A 59 -12.79 7.92 -8.69
C SER A 59 -13.64 6.86 -9.39
N TYR A 60 -14.80 6.57 -8.80
CA TYR A 60 -15.79 5.64 -9.34
C TYR A 60 -17.09 6.37 -9.57
N LEU A 61 -17.65 6.30 -10.77
CA LEU A 61 -19.01 6.77 -11.03
C LEU A 61 -19.97 5.68 -10.59
N VAL A 62 -20.71 5.95 -9.52
CA VAL A 62 -21.57 4.96 -8.84
C VAL A 62 -23.03 5.31 -9.10
N LYS A 63 -23.80 4.26 -9.41
CA LYS A 63 -25.27 4.25 -9.35
C LYS A 63 -25.69 3.45 -8.12
N ASP A 64 -26.35 4.11 -7.19
CA ASP A 64 -26.82 3.53 -5.92
C ASP A 64 -28.33 3.47 -5.88
N SER A 65 -28.88 2.34 -5.45
CA SER A 65 -30.30 2.12 -5.23
C SER A 65 -30.56 2.02 -3.73
N ALA A 66 -31.28 2.98 -3.19
CA ALA A 66 -31.67 3.01 -1.79
C ALA A 66 -33.05 2.38 -1.57
N PHE A 67 -33.19 1.65 -0.48
CA PHE A 67 -34.41 1.00 -0.02
C PHE A 67 -34.69 1.43 1.42
N LEU A 68 -35.89 1.85 1.71
CA LEU A 68 -36.41 2.18 3.04
C LEU A 68 -37.41 1.12 3.46
N ASP A 69 -37.21 0.47 4.60
CA ASP A 69 -38.08 -0.62 5.08
C ASP A 69 -38.34 -1.71 3.99
N ASN A 70 -37.31 -2.09 3.27
CA ASN A 70 -37.32 -3.02 2.11
C ASN A 70 -38.12 -2.56 0.88
N SER A 71 -38.63 -1.32 0.88
CA SER A 71 -39.30 -0.74 -0.29
C SER A 71 -38.30 0.14 -1.05
N PHE A 72 -38.33 0.04 -2.38
CA PHE A 72 -37.51 0.94 -3.20
C PHE A 72 -37.82 2.39 -2.88
N TYR A 73 -36.80 3.19 -2.61
CA TYR A 73 -36.89 4.60 -2.25
C TYR A 73 -36.43 5.52 -3.39
N GLU A 74 -35.16 5.39 -3.79
CA GLU A 74 -34.57 6.25 -4.83
C GLU A 74 -33.36 5.62 -5.52
N ILE A 75 -32.94 6.23 -6.63
CA ILE A 75 -31.66 5.98 -7.28
C ILE A 75 -30.85 7.29 -7.25
N GLN A 76 -29.59 7.18 -6.90
CA GLN A 76 -28.64 8.29 -6.94
C GLN A 76 -27.42 7.92 -7.78
N ASP A 77 -26.97 8.87 -8.61
CA ASP A 77 -25.68 8.79 -9.31
C ASP A 77 -24.72 9.77 -8.63
N TYR A 78 -23.51 9.30 -8.27
CA TYR A 78 -22.49 10.13 -7.62
C TYR A 78 -21.08 9.59 -7.88
N THR A 79 -20.08 10.43 -7.57
CA THR A 79 -18.67 10.03 -7.61
C THR A 79 -18.22 9.62 -6.23
N LEU A 80 -17.85 8.35 -6.08
CA LEU A 80 -17.17 7.81 -4.91
C LEU A 80 -15.65 7.92 -5.14
N LEU A 81 -14.92 8.51 -4.20
CA LEU A 81 -13.47 8.54 -4.22
C LEU A 81 -12.90 7.49 -3.25
N VAL A 82 -12.14 6.54 -3.78
CA VAL A 82 -11.43 5.52 -2.99
C VAL A 82 -9.98 5.93 -2.80
N THR A 83 -9.53 5.96 -1.55
CA THR A 83 -8.15 6.33 -1.17
C THR A 83 -7.62 5.37 -0.11
N TYR A 84 -6.31 5.43 0.16
CA TYR A 84 -5.68 4.77 1.32
C TYR A 84 -4.72 5.74 2.02
N GLU A 85 -4.33 5.39 3.24
CA GLU A 85 -3.27 6.05 4.01
C GLU A 85 -2.11 5.07 4.23
N ASN A 86 -0.88 5.58 4.28
CA ASN A 86 0.35 4.76 4.32
C ASN A 86 0.59 3.97 5.62
N THR A 87 -0.33 4.03 6.58
CA THR A 87 -0.10 3.47 7.93
C THR A 87 -0.75 2.12 8.19
N ILE A 88 -1.74 1.68 7.40
CA ILE A 88 -2.51 0.45 7.62
C ILE A 88 -2.63 -0.30 6.28
N SER A 89 -2.16 -1.55 6.23
CA SER A 89 -1.96 -2.30 4.98
C SER A 89 -3.22 -2.88 4.33
N ASP A 90 -4.35 -2.94 5.02
CA ASP A 90 -5.61 -3.55 4.55
C ASP A 90 -6.79 -2.58 4.50
N THR A 91 -6.56 -1.29 4.77
CA THR A 91 -7.62 -0.30 4.90
C THR A 91 -7.70 0.62 3.69
N LEU A 92 -8.91 0.83 3.21
CA LEU A 92 -9.28 1.87 2.24
C LEU A 92 -10.25 2.85 2.90
N TYR A 93 -10.34 4.04 2.31
CA TYR A 93 -11.30 5.07 2.70
C TYR A 93 -12.20 5.38 1.52
N PHE A 94 -13.51 5.25 1.73
CA PHE A 94 -14.55 5.63 0.79
C PHE A 94 -15.03 7.03 1.13
N LYS A 95 -14.71 8.00 0.26
CA LYS A 95 -15.14 9.41 0.43
C LYS A 95 -16.33 9.66 -0.45
N ASN A 96 -17.35 10.30 0.12
CA ASN A 96 -18.60 10.62 -0.56
C ASN A 96 -19.46 9.38 -0.91
N LEU A 97 -19.38 8.30 -0.13
CA LEU A 97 -20.32 7.20 -0.24
C LEU A 97 -21.75 7.74 0.03
N TRP A 98 -22.74 7.30 -0.75
CA TRP A 98 -24.13 7.79 -0.74
C TRP A 98 -24.30 9.30 -1.01
N ASN A 99 -23.31 9.93 -1.63
CA ASN A 99 -23.31 11.38 -1.93
C ASN A 99 -23.43 12.27 -0.68
N ASP A 100 -22.95 11.82 0.46
CA ASP A 100 -23.06 12.52 1.75
C ASP A 100 -21.85 13.39 2.11
N GLY A 101 -20.77 13.32 1.31
CA GLY A 101 -19.52 14.05 1.52
C GLY A 101 -18.64 13.51 2.65
N ALA A 102 -19.05 12.47 3.36
CA ALA A 102 -18.31 11.88 4.47
C ALA A 102 -17.26 10.86 3.98
N THR A 103 -16.42 10.42 4.93
CA THR A 103 -15.38 9.41 4.69
C THR A 103 -15.64 8.21 5.58
N TYR A 104 -15.65 7.03 4.98
CA TYR A 104 -15.91 5.77 5.64
C TYR A 104 -14.73 4.83 5.48
N LEU A 105 -14.38 4.13 6.58
CA LEU A 105 -13.34 3.12 6.58
C LEU A 105 -13.90 1.81 6.05
N VAL A 106 -13.14 1.14 5.17
CA VAL A 106 -13.41 -0.24 4.74
C VAL A 106 -12.14 -1.07 4.85
N VAL A 107 -12.30 -2.35 5.17
CA VAL A 107 -11.21 -3.32 5.31
C VAL A 107 -11.20 -4.23 4.09
N LEU A 108 -10.08 -4.26 3.39
CA LEU A 108 -9.87 -5.03 2.16
C LEU A 108 -9.44 -6.46 2.48
N THR A 109 -9.97 -7.43 1.75
CA THR A 109 -9.54 -8.83 1.78
C THR A 109 -9.54 -9.38 0.35
N GLY A 110 -8.38 -9.40 -0.28
CA GLY A 110 -8.29 -9.66 -1.72
C GLY A 110 -9.08 -8.60 -2.49
N ASN A 111 -9.95 -9.01 -3.39
CA ASN A 111 -10.83 -8.11 -4.15
C ASN A 111 -12.14 -7.75 -3.40
N SER A 112 -12.37 -8.31 -2.23
CA SER A 112 -13.56 -8.03 -1.42
C SER A 112 -13.23 -7.02 -0.33
N PHE A 113 -14.22 -6.28 0.13
CA PHE A 113 -14.08 -5.42 1.30
C PHE A 113 -15.28 -5.56 2.23
N SER A 114 -15.06 -5.24 3.51
CA SER A 114 -16.07 -5.08 4.52
C SER A 114 -16.05 -3.66 5.07
N MET A 115 -17.19 -3.07 5.26
CA MET A 115 -17.39 -1.82 5.99
C MET A 115 -17.85 -2.16 7.39
N PRO A 116 -16.99 -2.04 8.42
CA PRO A 116 -17.40 -2.27 9.80
C PRO A 116 -18.53 -1.31 10.18
N SER A 117 -19.33 -1.68 11.19
CA SER A 117 -20.35 -0.78 11.72
C SER A 117 -19.71 0.52 12.19
N GLN A 118 -20.08 1.61 11.58
CA GLN A 118 -19.56 2.95 11.89
C GLN A 118 -20.66 3.98 11.80
N GLN A 119 -20.49 5.09 12.52
CA GLN A 119 -21.46 6.17 12.55
C GLN A 119 -21.49 6.88 11.20
N VAL A 120 -22.69 7.10 10.67
CA VAL A 120 -22.89 7.73 9.36
C VAL A 120 -23.50 9.12 9.49
N SER A 121 -24.52 9.31 10.31
CA SER A 121 -25.14 10.61 10.55
C SER A 121 -25.90 10.60 11.88
N GLY A 122 -25.72 11.63 12.72
CA GLY A 122 -26.41 11.72 14.01
C GLY A 122 -26.23 10.42 14.83
N PRO A 123 -27.30 9.78 15.30
CA PRO A 123 -27.23 8.53 16.05
C PRO A 123 -27.16 7.26 15.17
N TYR A 124 -27.19 7.40 13.84
CA TYR A 124 -27.34 6.28 12.92
C TYR A 124 -25.99 5.64 12.57
N TYR A 125 -26.00 4.32 12.41
CA TYR A 125 -24.87 3.50 12.05
C TYR A 125 -25.16 2.72 10.77
N ALA A 126 -24.12 2.44 10.01
CA ALA A 126 -24.19 1.56 8.84
C ALA A 126 -22.99 0.63 8.79
N SER A 127 -23.20 -0.51 8.16
CA SER A 127 -22.17 -1.50 7.83
C SER A 127 -22.42 -2.05 6.43
N GLY A 128 -21.47 -2.77 5.88
CA GLY A 128 -21.68 -3.34 4.56
C GLY A 128 -20.52 -4.21 4.08
N SER A 129 -20.64 -4.62 2.84
CA SER A 129 -19.59 -5.35 2.13
C SER A 129 -19.73 -5.18 0.63
N GLY A 130 -18.66 -5.51 -0.08
CA GLY A 130 -18.64 -5.42 -1.53
C GLY A 130 -17.37 -5.98 -2.12
N SER A 131 -17.13 -5.65 -3.38
CA SER A 131 -15.93 -6.01 -4.11
C SER A 131 -15.50 -4.92 -5.07
N ILE A 132 -14.21 -4.89 -5.38
CA ILE A 132 -13.62 -4.08 -6.45
C ILE A 132 -12.82 -5.01 -7.34
N ILE A 133 -13.29 -5.22 -8.57
CA ILE A 133 -12.71 -6.16 -9.52
C ILE A 133 -12.55 -5.47 -10.88
N ASN A 134 -11.32 -5.40 -11.38
CA ASN A 134 -11.02 -4.80 -12.70
C ASN A 134 -11.59 -3.39 -12.90
N GLY A 135 -11.57 -2.57 -11.83
CA GLY A 135 -12.12 -1.21 -11.88
C GLY A 135 -13.64 -1.11 -11.70
N ALA A 136 -14.35 -2.21 -11.58
CA ALA A 136 -15.76 -2.22 -11.20
C ALA A 136 -15.92 -2.38 -9.69
N ILE A 137 -16.77 -1.56 -9.07
CA ILE A 137 -17.15 -1.65 -7.66
C ILE A 137 -18.60 -2.06 -7.53
N GLU A 138 -18.87 -3.03 -6.67
CA GLU A 138 -20.23 -3.40 -6.25
C GLU A 138 -20.28 -3.51 -4.73
N TYR A 139 -21.36 -3.02 -4.12
CA TYR A 139 -21.52 -3.11 -2.67
C TYR A 139 -22.99 -3.19 -2.24
N THR A 140 -23.17 -3.69 -1.03
CA THR A 140 -24.41 -3.61 -0.29
C THR A 140 -24.07 -3.08 1.11
N THR A 141 -24.77 -2.04 1.53
CA THR A 141 -24.66 -1.46 2.86
C THR A 141 -26.03 -1.43 3.51
N SER A 142 -26.07 -1.61 4.82
CA SER A 142 -27.29 -1.55 5.62
C SER A 142 -27.07 -0.71 6.87
N GLY A 143 -28.03 0.13 7.17
CA GLY A 143 -28.13 0.90 8.39
C GLY A 143 -29.43 0.57 9.13
N ASP A 144 -29.81 1.44 10.06
CA ASP A 144 -30.99 1.21 10.91
C ASP A 144 -32.29 1.03 10.12
N VAL A 145 -32.44 1.76 9.02
CA VAL A 145 -33.67 1.73 8.20
C VAL A 145 -33.39 1.64 6.70
N TYR A 146 -32.17 2.00 6.25
CA TYR A 146 -31.79 2.00 4.85
C TYR A 146 -30.97 0.77 4.47
N LEU A 147 -31.25 0.23 3.29
CA LEU A 147 -30.41 -0.70 2.56
C LEU A 147 -30.03 -0.04 1.25
N ASN A 148 -28.71 0.02 0.95
CA ASN A 148 -28.19 0.56 -0.28
C ASN A 148 -27.49 -0.53 -1.09
N LYS A 149 -27.66 -0.49 -2.41
CA LYS A 149 -26.96 -1.36 -3.36
C LYS A 149 -26.34 -0.48 -4.45
N GLY A 150 -25.04 -0.36 -4.42
CA GLY A 150 -24.29 0.45 -5.36
C GLY A 150 -23.48 -0.38 -6.34
N LYS A 151 -23.40 0.13 -7.58
CA LYS A 151 -22.50 -0.38 -8.63
C LYS A 151 -21.85 0.80 -9.34
N GLY A 152 -20.56 0.68 -9.65
CA GLY A 152 -19.83 1.76 -10.31
C GLY A 152 -18.62 1.29 -11.07
N GLU A 153 -18.11 2.17 -11.91
CA GLU A 153 -16.93 1.95 -12.73
C GLU A 153 -15.88 3.04 -12.43
N LYS A 154 -14.62 2.63 -12.40
CA LYS A 154 -13.46 3.52 -12.24
C LYS A 154 -13.34 4.42 -13.47
N GLN A 155 -13.09 5.70 -13.23
CA GLN A 155 -12.93 6.73 -14.27
C GLN A 155 -11.48 6.87 -14.72
#